data_c1c5cf2f5c6e1662c21c9ba2de9a6e04
#
_entry.id   c1c5cf2f5c6e1662c21c9ba2de9a6e04
#
_cell.length_a   1.000
_cell.length_b   1.000
_cell.length_c   1.000
_cell.angle_alpha   90.00
_cell.angle_beta   90.00
_cell.angle_gamma   90.00
#
_symmetry.space_group_name_H-M   'P 1'
#
loop_
_entity.id
_entity.type
_entity.pdbx_description
1 polymer ?
#
loop_
_entity_poly.entity_id
_entity_poly.type
_entity_poly.pdbx_seq_one_letter_code
_entity_poly.pdbx_strand_id
1 'polypeptide(L)'
;MSKADAAGTLSKLIDGFVNRAMAGVHVAIPCRVVTFDETTCRADVQPLVRMGDDTPAVIQSVPALGRKRKIGPDIEVEKPFYEKGDVVYVVCADREIKNTLRGQVAAPDSTRVHDINDAVIVGVFL
;
A
#
# COMPACT_ATOMS: atom_id res chain seq x y z
N MET A 1 0.13 -43.44 12.95
CA MET A 1 -0.73 -42.27 12.73
C MET A 1 -2.05 -42.71 12.10
N SER A 2 -3.17 -42.29 12.63
CA SER A 2 -4.48 -42.58 12.05
C SER A 2 -4.73 -41.76 10.80
N LYS A 3 -5.72 -42.16 9.98
CA LYS A 3 -6.13 -41.36 8.81
C LYS A 3 -6.61 -39.95 9.20
N ALA A 4 -7.27 -39.81 10.36
CA ALA A 4 -7.72 -38.52 10.86
C ALA A 4 -6.54 -37.61 11.20
N ASP A 5 -5.47 -38.14 11.80
CA ASP A 5 -4.27 -37.36 12.11
C ASP A 5 -3.53 -36.92 10.86
N ALA A 6 -3.45 -37.78 9.85
CA ALA A 6 -2.84 -37.43 8.57
C ALA A 6 -3.62 -36.35 7.84
N ALA A 7 -4.96 -36.43 7.81
CA ALA A 7 -5.82 -35.44 7.21
C ALA A 7 -5.71 -34.07 7.95
N GLY A 8 -5.68 -34.10 9.30
CA GLY A 8 -5.52 -32.91 10.10
C GLY A 8 -4.15 -32.25 9.90
N THR A 9 -3.09 -33.05 9.76
CA THR A 9 -1.74 -32.53 9.48
C THR A 9 -1.67 -31.87 8.11
N LEU A 10 -2.27 -32.48 7.08
CA LEU A 10 -2.32 -31.90 5.74
C LEU A 10 -3.11 -30.59 5.72
N SER A 11 -4.26 -30.55 6.40
CA SER A 11 -5.07 -29.32 6.51
C SER A 11 -4.29 -28.19 7.16
N LYS A 12 -3.56 -28.47 8.25
CA LYS A 12 -2.71 -27.47 8.92
C LYS A 12 -1.59 -26.99 8.01
N LEU A 13 -1.00 -27.87 7.21
CA LEU A 13 0.06 -27.51 6.28
C LEU A 13 -0.46 -26.58 5.18
N ILE A 14 -1.63 -26.88 4.60
CA ILE A 14 -2.28 -26.06 3.59
C ILE A 14 -2.64 -24.69 4.18
N ASP A 15 -3.25 -24.65 5.38
CA ASP A 15 -3.59 -23.40 6.06
C ASP A 15 -2.33 -22.56 6.32
N GLY A 16 -1.22 -23.20 6.69
CA GLY A 16 0.06 -22.52 6.88
C GLY A 16 0.59 -21.90 5.59
N PHE A 17 0.47 -22.57 4.46
CA PHE A 17 0.86 -22.02 3.16
C PHE A 17 -0.03 -20.84 2.77
N VAL A 18 -1.35 -20.97 2.92
CA VAL A 18 -2.30 -19.91 2.61
C VAL A 18 -2.03 -18.69 3.49
N ASN A 19 -1.85 -18.87 4.80
CA ASN A 19 -1.58 -17.77 5.72
C ASN A 19 -0.28 -17.04 5.38
N ARG A 20 0.77 -17.77 5.01
CA ARG A 20 2.04 -17.16 4.59
C ARG A 20 1.91 -16.38 3.29
N ALA A 21 1.16 -16.90 2.33
CA ALA A 21 0.89 -16.22 1.07
C ALA A 21 0.09 -14.93 1.32
N MET A 22 -0.95 -15.00 2.16
CA MET A 22 -1.79 -13.85 2.49
C MET A 22 -1.04 -12.78 3.28
N ALA A 23 -0.08 -13.18 4.12
CA ALA A 23 0.73 -12.24 4.89
C ALA A 23 1.56 -11.30 4.00
N GLY A 24 1.91 -11.73 2.78
CA GLY A 24 2.61 -10.90 1.80
C GLY A 24 1.69 -10.03 0.93
N VAL A 25 0.37 -10.15 1.09
CA VAL A 25 -0.61 -9.37 0.31
C VAL A 25 -1.07 -8.16 1.12
N HIS A 26 -0.72 -6.98 0.64
CA HIS A 26 -1.08 -5.71 1.28
C HIS A 26 -2.12 -4.98 0.43
N VAL A 27 -3.32 -4.76 0.97
CA VAL A 27 -4.40 -4.07 0.25
C VAL A 27 -4.45 -2.61 0.65
N ALA A 28 -4.63 -2.32 1.93
CA ALA A 28 -4.72 -0.96 2.45
C ALA A 28 -4.26 -0.94 3.90
N ILE A 29 -3.53 0.10 4.27
CA ILE A 29 -2.85 0.19 5.57
C ILE A 29 -2.91 1.62 6.08
N PRO A 30 -3.30 1.88 7.34
CA PRO A 30 -3.09 3.19 7.95
C PRO A 30 -1.61 3.37 8.27
N CYS A 31 -1.08 4.52 7.91
CA CYS A 31 0.33 4.86 8.12
C CYS A 31 0.47 6.25 8.73
N ARG A 32 1.57 6.48 9.45
CA ARG A 32 1.93 7.80 9.95
C ARG A 32 2.98 8.41 9.04
N VAL A 33 2.80 9.67 8.65
CA VAL A 33 3.79 10.41 7.84
C VAL A 33 5.05 10.66 8.67
N VAL A 34 6.19 10.22 8.17
CA VAL A 34 7.51 10.48 8.75
C VAL A 34 8.11 11.74 8.14
N THR A 35 8.12 11.83 6.81
CA THR A 35 8.57 13.00 6.05
C THR A 35 7.66 13.16 4.84
N PHE A 36 7.49 14.39 4.38
CA PHE A 36 6.73 14.73 3.18
C PHE A 36 7.50 15.73 2.33
N ASP A 37 7.61 15.42 1.04
CA ASP A 37 8.25 16.31 0.05
C ASP A 37 7.16 16.98 -0.79
N GLU A 38 6.98 18.28 -0.59
CA GLU A 38 5.98 19.08 -1.31
C GLU A 38 6.25 19.17 -2.82
N THR A 39 7.52 19.11 -3.22
CA THR A 39 7.90 19.22 -4.63
C THR A 39 7.50 17.99 -5.43
N THR A 40 7.76 16.80 -4.89
CA THR A 40 7.47 15.53 -5.56
C THR A 40 6.12 14.94 -5.16
N CYS A 41 5.47 15.48 -4.12
CA CYS A 41 4.26 14.92 -3.53
C CYS A 41 4.44 13.47 -3.08
N ARG A 42 5.59 13.18 -2.48
CA ARG A 42 5.92 11.85 -1.97
C ARG A 42 6.25 11.91 -0.49
N ALA A 43 5.92 10.85 0.21
CA ALA A 43 6.13 10.74 1.65
C ALA A 43 6.80 9.42 2.03
N ASP A 44 7.58 9.48 3.10
CA ASP A 44 7.99 8.28 3.82
C ASP A 44 6.96 8.05 4.92
N VAL A 45 6.43 6.85 5.04
CA VAL A 45 5.34 6.55 5.95
C VAL A 45 5.64 5.30 6.78
N GLN A 46 5.25 5.36 8.05
CA GLN A 46 5.37 4.26 9.00
C GLN A 46 4.03 3.53 9.08
N PRO A 47 3.95 2.25 8.64
CA PRO A 47 2.75 1.45 8.87
C PRO A 47 2.43 1.34 10.36
N LEU A 48 1.15 1.46 10.70
CA LEU A 48 0.71 1.49 12.10
C LEU A 48 0.14 0.17 12.60
N VAL A 49 -0.28 -0.72 11.71
CA VAL A 49 -0.77 -2.04 12.11
C VAL A 49 0.42 -2.98 12.26
N ARG A 50 0.58 -3.48 13.46
CA ARG A 50 1.64 -4.42 13.80
C ARG A 50 1.08 -5.83 13.97
N MET A 51 1.64 -6.76 13.21
CA MET A 51 1.33 -8.17 13.33
C MET A 51 2.51 -8.87 14.00
N GLY A 52 2.39 -9.14 15.30
CA GLY A 52 3.47 -9.71 16.09
C GLY A 52 4.23 -8.63 16.89
N ASP A 53 5.48 -8.92 17.25
CA ASP A 53 6.27 -8.08 18.16
C ASP A 53 7.10 -7.02 17.44
N ASP A 54 7.38 -7.20 16.16
CA ASP A 54 8.24 -6.31 15.40
C ASP A 54 7.46 -5.11 14.82
N THR A 55 8.10 -3.94 14.87
CA THR A 55 7.56 -2.75 14.20
C THR A 55 7.75 -2.88 12.70
N PRO A 56 6.70 -2.66 11.88
CA PRO A 56 6.84 -2.71 10.43
C PRO A 56 7.86 -1.68 9.92
N ALA A 57 8.53 -2.02 8.83
CA ALA A 57 9.48 -1.12 8.20
C ALA A 57 8.78 0.09 7.57
N VAL A 58 9.46 1.23 7.58
CA VAL A 58 9.01 2.44 6.89
C VAL A 58 8.95 2.18 5.39
N ILE A 59 7.86 2.63 4.76
CA ILE A 59 7.71 2.61 3.31
C ILE A 59 8.19 3.94 2.77
N GLN A 60 9.19 3.91 1.89
CA GLN A 60 9.82 5.12 1.38
C GLN A 60 9.20 5.60 0.07
N SER A 61 9.17 6.91 -0.10
CA SER A 61 8.82 7.57 -1.36
C SER A 61 7.44 7.17 -1.92
N VAL A 62 6.44 7.13 -1.05
CA VAL A 62 5.07 6.80 -1.42
C VAL A 62 4.42 8.01 -2.07
N PRO A 63 3.93 7.89 -3.32
CA PRO A 63 3.25 9.01 -3.97
C PRO A 63 1.90 9.28 -3.32
N ALA A 64 1.56 10.55 -3.23
CA ALA A 64 0.27 11.01 -2.72
C ALA A 64 -0.58 11.53 -3.88
N LEU A 65 -1.84 11.13 -3.92
CA LEU A 65 -2.76 11.56 -4.97
C LEU A 65 -3.18 13.01 -4.77
N GLY A 66 -3.19 13.76 -5.87
CA GLY A 66 -3.78 15.09 -5.92
C GLY A 66 -5.22 15.03 -6.41
N ARG A 67 -5.84 16.19 -6.53
CA ARG A 67 -7.19 16.32 -7.03
C ARG A 67 -7.27 17.49 -8.00
N LYS A 68 -8.03 17.30 -9.08
CA LYS A 68 -8.40 18.38 -9.99
C LYS A 68 -9.87 18.66 -9.85
N ARG A 69 -10.26 19.93 -9.87
CA ARG A 69 -11.66 20.31 -9.97
C ARG A 69 -11.83 21.50 -10.89
N LYS A 70 -13.02 21.60 -11.47
CA LYS A 70 -13.38 22.70 -12.35
C LYS A 70 -14.36 23.62 -11.64
N ILE A 71 -14.00 24.92 -11.55
CA ILE A 71 -14.85 25.96 -10.98
C ILE A 71 -15.15 26.94 -12.10
N GLY A 72 -16.39 26.90 -12.63
CA GLY A 72 -16.73 27.69 -13.81
C GLY A 72 -15.81 27.35 -14.99
N PRO A 73 -15.15 28.34 -15.63
CA PRO A 73 -14.19 28.10 -16.70
C PRO A 73 -12.79 27.68 -16.20
N ASP A 74 -12.51 27.79 -14.89
CA ASP A 74 -11.19 27.60 -14.34
C ASP A 74 -10.98 26.16 -13.86
N ILE A 75 -9.75 25.67 -13.99
CA ILE A 75 -9.33 24.37 -13.48
C ILE A 75 -8.39 24.59 -12.28
N GLU A 76 -8.79 24.07 -11.12
CA GLU A 76 -7.93 24.05 -9.93
C GLU A 76 -7.27 22.70 -9.79
N VAL A 77 -5.97 22.72 -9.52
CA VAL A 77 -5.19 21.54 -9.15
C VAL A 77 -4.87 21.65 -7.66
N GLU A 78 -5.42 20.74 -6.87
CA GLU A 78 -5.10 20.63 -5.45
C GLU A 78 -3.99 19.61 -5.27
N LYS A 79 -2.79 20.09 -4.93
CA LYS A 79 -1.69 19.20 -4.54
C LYS A 79 -1.92 18.70 -3.13
N PRO A 80 -1.57 17.44 -2.85
CA PRO A 80 -1.64 16.94 -1.48
C PRO A 80 -0.62 17.66 -0.62
N PHE A 81 -0.97 17.83 0.65
CA PHE A 81 -0.07 18.35 1.67
C PHE A 81 -0.27 17.57 2.95
N TYR A 82 0.82 17.04 3.50
CA TYR A 82 0.80 16.31 4.76
C TYR A 82 1.93 16.79 5.66
N GLU A 83 1.68 16.76 6.96
CA GLU A 83 2.67 17.11 7.97
C GLU A 83 3.16 15.83 8.66
N LYS A 84 4.36 15.90 9.21
CA LYS A 84 4.89 14.83 10.06
C LYS A 84 3.91 14.51 11.18
N GLY A 85 3.58 13.25 11.34
CA GLY A 85 2.63 12.80 12.35
C GLY A 85 1.21 12.61 11.86
N ASP A 86 0.86 13.12 10.68
CA ASP A 86 -0.45 12.86 10.07
C ASP A 86 -0.65 11.37 9.83
N VAL A 87 -1.87 10.90 10.07
CA VAL A 87 -2.25 9.52 9.77
C VAL A 87 -2.94 9.48 8.42
N VAL A 88 -2.33 8.77 7.49
CA VAL A 88 -2.80 8.67 6.10
C VAL A 88 -3.20 7.24 5.78
N TYR A 89 -4.10 7.09 4.82
CA TYR A 89 -4.48 5.77 4.32
C TYR A 89 -3.71 5.46 3.04
N VAL A 90 -3.05 4.31 3.03
CA VAL A 90 -2.19 3.87 1.95
C VAL A 90 -2.80 2.65 1.30
N VAL A 91 -2.95 2.69 -0.03
CA VAL A 91 -3.50 1.59 -0.82
C VAL A 91 -2.41 1.03 -1.70
N CYS A 92 -2.27 -0.29 -1.73
CA CYS A 92 -1.32 -0.98 -2.60
C CYS A 92 -2.04 -1.48 -3.85
N ALA A 93 -1.54 -1.10 -5.03
CA ALA A 93 -2.13 -1.51 -6.29
C ALA A 93 -2.08 -3.03 -6.47
N ASP A 94 -3.02 -3.59 -7.22
CA ASP A 94 -3.09 -5.04 -7.44
C ASP A 94 -1.88 -5.57 -8.22
N ARG A 95 -1.26 -4.74 -9.05
CA ARG A 95 -0.04 -5.04 -9.81
C ARG A 95 0.89 -3.83 -9.81
N GLU A 96 2.12 -4.03 -10.30
CA GLU A 96 3.08 -2.95 -10.47
C GLU A 96 2.56 -1.88 -11.43
N ILE A 97 2.58 -0.61 -11.00
CA ILE A 97 1.95 0.50 -11.72
C ILE A 97 2.93 1.47 -12.38
N LYS A 98 4.23 1.38 -12.13
CA LYS A 98 5.20 2.40 -12.59
C LYS A 98 5.14 2.68 -14.08
N ASN A 99 4.85 1.67 -14.90
CA ASN A 99 4.80 1.82 -16.37
C ASN A 99 3.49 2.40 -16.88
N THR A 100 2.48 2.57 -16.01
CA THR A 100 1.14 3.05 -16.38
C THR A 100 0.89 4.50 -16.01
N LEU A 101 1.79 5.14 -15.24
CA LEU A 101 1.55 6.46 -14.67
C LEU A 101 1.49 7.58 -15.71
N ARG A 102 1.93 7.31 -16.93
CA ARG A 102 1.80 8.25 -18.06
C ARG A 102 0.50 8.07 -18.84
N GLY A 103 -0.38 7.17 -18.41
CA GLY A 103 -1.67 6.94 -19.03
C GLY A 103 -1.69 5.93 -20.18
N GLN A 104 -0.60 5.21 -20.38
CA GLN A 104 -0.51 4.14 -21.39
C GLN A 104 -0.83 2.79 -20.79
N VAL A 105 -1.47 1.92 -21.55
CA VAL A 105 -1.60 0.51 -21.19
C VAL A 105 -0.24 -0.14 -21.31
N ALA A 106 0.24 -0.73 -20.22
CA ALA A 106 1.56 -1.33 -20.17
C ALA A 106 1.56 -2.58 -19.30
N ALA A 107 2.42 -3.53 -19.64
CA ALA A 107 2.66 -4.70 -18.81
C ALA A 107 3.54 -4.34 -17.62
N PRO A 108 3.34 -4.96 -16.44
CA PRO A 108 4.25 -4.79 -15.32
C PRO A 108 5.59 -5.47 -15.59
N ASP A 109 6.67 -4.93 -15.02
CA ASP A 109 8.01 -5.52 -15.13
C ASP A 109 8.21 -6.67 -14.15
N SER A 110 7.35 -6.80 -13.17
CA SER A 110 7.42 -7.84 -12.14
C SER A 110 6.09 -8.57 -11.99
N THR A 111 6.09 -9.65 -11.24
CA THR A 111 4.87 -10.44 -10.95
C THR A 111 4.28 -10.11 -9.57
N ARG A 112 4.78 -9.07 -8.90
CA ARG A 112 4.30 -8.73 -7.56
C ARG A 112 2.83 -8.30 -7.57
N VAL A 113 2.12 -8.65 -6.50
CA VAL A 113 0.69 -8.43 -6.32
C VAL A 113 0.47 -7.76 -4.98
N HIS A 114 -0.31 -6.67 -4.95
CA HIS A 114 -0.61 -5.93 -3.71
C HIS A 114 0.65 -5.73 -2.85
N ASP A 115 1.67 -5.15 -3.47
CA ASP A 115 2.98 -4.98 -2.86
C ASP A 115 3.13 -3.56 -2.32
N ILE A 116 3.88 -3.41 -1.22
CA ILE A 116 4.14 -2.09 -0.63
C ILE A 116 4.93 -1.17 -1.56
N ASN A 117 5.62 -1.71 -2.56
CA ASN A 117 6.30 -0.90 -3.57
C ASN A 117 5.33 -0.20 -4.53
N ASP A 118 4.07 -0.61 -4.56
CA ASP A 118 3.02 0.01 -5.36
C ASP A 118 1.99 0.72 -4.48
N ALA A 119 2.44 1.21 -3.34
CA ALA A 119 1.63 1.93 -2.37
C ALA A 119 1.38 3.38 -2.82
N VAL A 120 0.18 3.87 -2.57
CA VAL A 120 -0.25 5.23 -2.89
C VAL A 120 -1.05 5.77 -1.70
N ILE A 121 -0.78 7.01 -1.29
CA ILE A 121 -1.56 7.69 -0.25
C ILE A 121 -2.83 8.24 -0.88
N VAL A 122 -3.99 7.82 -0.38
CA VAL A 122 -5.30 8.24 -0.91
C VAL A 122 -5.94 9.34 -0.09
N GLY A 123 -5.52 9.58 1.13
CA GLY A 123 -6.06 10.63 1.98
C GLY A 123 -5.53 10.59 3.40
N VAL A 124 -6.01 11.52 4.21
CA VAL A 124 -5.59 11.72 5.60
C VAL A 124 -6.79 11.52 6.53
N PHE A 125 -6.56 10.87 7.66
CA PHE A 125 -7.55 10.80 8.74
C PHE A 125 -7.53 12.11 9.53
N LEU A 126 -8.69 12.74 9.65
CA LEU A 126 -8.87 14.00 10.36
C LEU A 126 -9.21 13.80 11.83
#